data_db00cd9c0cabb86b28a915a1a7d93215
#
_entry.id   db00cd9c0cabb86b28a915a1a7d93215
#
_cell.length_a   1.000
_cell.length_b   1.000
_cell.length_c   1.000
_cell.angle_alpha   90.00
_cell.angle_beta   90.00
_cell.angle_gamma   90.00
#
_symmetry.space_group_name_H-M   'P 1'
#
loop_
_entity.id
_entity.type
_entity.pdbx_description
1 polymer ?
#
loop_
_entity_poly.entity_id
_entity_poly.type
_entity_poly.pdbx_seq_one_letter_code
_entity_poly.pdbx_strand_id
1 'polypeptide(L)'
;MSLFNQSEKAYLLLADGTVFEGRSFGAKGTVTGEVVFTTGDFETAYGEVVFNTSITGYLESITDPSYCGQILVQTFPLIGNYGVNDEDFESARSYVSGYIVREWCNTPSNFRCQGTIEDFLIKQNIIGIHSIDTRSLTRKIREVGVMNGIISTEDVYENKDELLKSLHEYKVRDAVKNVTGTEFRTYCGEAPKYKVALFDFGYKRNIRNELVKRGCEVTVVPAYTTAEEIKEISPDGIMLSNGPGDPTENTEIIENIKKTVPIRILPSLIPYANIRFTCTFKTTYKESTSLLVPITVLRTF
;
A
#
# COMPACT_ATOMS: atom_id res chain seq x y z
N MET A 1 13.89 21.75 27.51
CA MET A 1 13.37 22.57 26.39
C MET A 1 13.15 21.61 25.25
N SER A 2 11.91 21.39 24.86
CA SER A 2 11.49 20.34 23.90
C SER A 2 12.00 20.67 22.49
N LEU A 3 12.69 19.73 21.86
CA LEU A 3 13.14 19.80 20.45
C LEU A 3 11.98 19.96 19.46
N PHE A 4 10.74 19.80 19.89
CA PHE A 4 9.51 19.99 19.12
C PHE A 4 9.23 21.44 18.68
N ASN A 5 10.02 22.41 19.11
CA ASN A 5 9.75 23.82 18.87
C ASN A 5 10.38 24.40 17.58
N GLN A 6 11.03 23.56 16.74
CA GLN A 6 11.72 24.02 15.52
C GLN A 6 11.09 23.56 14.21
N SER A 7 10.09 22.66 14.23
CA SER A 7 9.43 22.27 12.98
C SER A 7 8.47 23.37 12.49
N GLU A 8 8.50 23.62 11.17
CA GLU A 8 7.65 24.61 10.51
C GLU A 8 6.17 24.20 10.61
N LYS A 9 5.28 25.19 10.46
CA LYS A 9 3.84 24.90 10.34
C LYS A 9 3.60 24.06 9.08
N ALA A 10 2.60 23.21 9.17
CA ALA A 10 2.08 22.47 8.03
C ALA A 10 0.55 22.38 8.15
N TYR A 11 -0.10 22.21 7.03
CA TYR A 11 -1.54 22.19 6.91
C TYR A 11 -2.00 20.95 6.18
N LEU A 12 -3.10 20.36 6.64
CA LEU A 12 -3.85 19.37 5.89
C LEU A 12 -5.19 19.99 5.50
N LEU A 13 -5.40 20.25 4.22
CA LEU A 13 -6.68 20.67 3.66
C LEU A 13 -7.40 19.46 3.08
N LEU A 14 -8.63 19.21 3.48
CA LEU A 14 -9.50 18.16 2.95
C LEU A 14 -10.46 18.71 1.89
N ALA A 15 -10.96 17.83 1.02
CA ALA A 15 -11.88 18.20 -0.06
C ALA A 15 -13.21 18.81 0.40
N ASP A 16 -13.61 18.60 1.66
CA ASP A 16 -14.77 19.26 2.26
C ASP A 16 -14.47 20.68 2.82
N GLY A 17 -13.25 21.17 2.62
CA GLY A 17 -12.78 22.47 3.08
C GLY A 17 -12.30 22.51 4.53
N THR A 18 -12.27 21.37 5.23
CA THR A 18 -11.71 21.27 6.58
C THR A 18 -10.20 21.42 6.53
N VAL A 19 -9.64 22.23 7.43
CA VAL A 19 -8.19 22.41 7.59
C VAL A 19 -7.78 21.89 8.96
N PHE A 20 -6.75 21.07 9.00
CA PHE A 20 -6.02 20.71 10.21
C PHE A 20 -4.66 21.39 10.18
N GLU A 21 -4.35 22.13 11.23
CA GLU A 21 -3.04 22.74 11.42
C GLU A 21 -2.16 21.81 12.26
N GLY A 22 -0.93 21.66 11.85
CA GLY A 22 0.07 20.84 12.51
C GLY A 22 1.47 21.36 12.26
N ARG A 23 2.42 20.44 12.27
CA ARG A 23 3.85 20.72 12.04
C ARG A 23 4.42 19.77 11.03
N SER A 24 5.33 20.26 10.20
CA SER A 24 5.99 19.45 9.18
C SER A 24 7.06 18.55 9.79
N PHE A 25 7.19 17.35 9.25
CA PHE A 25 8.35 16.48 9.40
C PHE A 25 8.55 15.72 8.07
N GLY A 26 9.79 15.31 7.78
CA GLY A 26 10.11 14.75 6.47
C GLY A 26 10.42 15.83 5.43
N ALA A 27 10.06 15.59 4.16
CA ALA A 27 10.28 16.53 3.06
C ALA A 27 9.40 17.77 3.18
N LYS A 28 9.80 18.87 2.51
CA LYS A 28 9.02 20.12 2.44
C LYS A 28 8.35 20.28 1.09
N GLY A 29 7.22 20.98 1.05
CA GLY A 29 6.47 21.30 -0.16
C GLY A 29 4.98 21.08 0.00
N THR A 30 4.31 20.86 -1.13
CA THR A 30 2.87 20.56 -1.20
C THR A 30 2.65 19.25 -1.93
N VAL A 31 1.79 18.41 -1.41
CA VAL A 31 1.38 17.14 -2.03
C VAL A 31 -0.12 16.95 -1.94
N THR A 32 -0.70 16.44 -3.01
CA THR A 32 -2.11 16.04 -3.08
C THR A 32 -2.21 14.52 -3.12
N GLY A 33 -3.20 13.97 -2.43
CA GLY A 33 -3.47 12.53 -2.41
C GLY A 33 -4.84 12.21 -1.85
N GLU A 34 -5.26 10.97 -2.04
CA GLU A 34 -6.41 10.41 -1.36
C GLU A 34 -6.04 10.07 0.08
N VAL A 35 -6.80 10.59 1.06
CA VAL A 35 -6.50 10.38 2.48
C VAL A 35 -7.10 9.06 2.93
N VAL A 36 -6.22 8.13 3.33
CA VAL A 36 -6.57 6.81 3.85
C VAL A 36 -5.97 6.60 5.23
N PHE A 37 -6.57 5.75 6.02
CA PHE A 37 -6.00 5.35 7.30
C PHE A 37 -5.69 3.86 7.31
N THR A 38 -4.61 3.49 7.96
CA THR A 38 -4.31 2.10 8.24
C THR A 38 -4.57 1.79 9.69
N THR A 39 -5.18 0.67 9.88
CA THR A 39 -5.40 0.03 11.17
C THR A 39 -4.61 -1.25 11.13
N GLY A 40 -3.40 -1.26 11.67
CA GLY A 40 -2.52 -2.43 11.61
C GLY A 40 -3.25 -3.72 12.02
N ASP A 41 -2.90 -4.82 11.40
CA ASP A 41 -3.44 -6.18 11.42
C ASP A 41 -4.74 -6.42 10.65
N PHE A 42 -4.51 -7.17 9.60
CA PHE A 42 -5.48 -7.55 8.59
C PHE A 42 -6.37 -8.67 9.09
N GLU A 43 -7.62 -8.37 9.44
CA GLU A 43 -8.67 -9.34 9.30
C GLU A 43 -9.70 -8.89 8.31
N THR A 44 -9.82 -9.76 7.34
CA THR A 44 -10.69 -9.83 6.20
C THR A 44 -12.04 -9.15 6.34
N ALA A 45 -12.20 -8.23 5.48
CA ALA A 45 -13.34 -7.75 4.76
C ALA A 45 -14.59 -8.62 4.66
N TYR A 46 -15.63 -8.16 5.21
CA TYR A 46 -16.93 -7.86 4.63
C TYR A 46 -17.46 -6.65 5.41
N GLY A 47 -17.27 -5.44 4.87
CA GLY A 47 -18.05 -4.28 5.28
C GLY A 47 -17.82 -3.68 6.67
N GLU A 48 -16.85 -4.11 7.45
CA GLU A 48 -16.53 -3.52 8.75
C GLU A 48 -15.12 -2.94 8.77
N VAL A 49 -15.05 -1.66 9.11
CA VAL A 49 -13.79 -0.95 9.37
C VAL A 49 -13.28 -1.40 10.74
N VAL A 50 -12.32 -2.30 10.77
CA VAL A 50 -11.67 -2.74 12.00
C VAL A 50 -10.54 -1.79 12.35
N PHE A 51 -10.56 -1.20 13.54
CA PHE A 51 -9.51 -0.35 14.06
C PHE A 51 -8.45 -1.21 14.73
N ASN A 52 -7.20 -1.08 14.29
CA ASN A 52 -6.07 -1.59 15.01
C ASN A 52 -5.21 -0.44 15.53
N THR A 53 -4.83 -0.51 16.80
CA THR A 53 -3.98 0.44 17.50
C THR A 53 -2.58 -0.10 17.70
N SER A 54 -2.12 -0.99 16.82
CA SER A 54 -0.79 -1.58 16.91
C SER A 54 0.29 -0.50 16.86
N ILE A 55 1.25 -0.60 17.76
CA ILE A 55 2.43 0.28 17.81
C ILE A 55 3.53 -0.15 16.84
N THR A 56 3.34 -1.27 16.15
CA THR A 56 4.28 -1.88 15.22
C THR A 56 3.68 -1.94 13.82
N GLY A 57 4.49 -2.17 12.78
CA GLY A 57 4.01 -2.33 11.40
C GLY A 57 3.86 -1.02 10.62
N TYR A 58 4.37 0.10 11.12
CA TYR A 58 4.32 1.35 10.36
C TYR A 58 5.27 1.35 9.16
N LEU A 59 6.39 0.60 9.21
CA LEU A 59 7.32 0.47 8.10
C LEU A 59 6.72 -0.36 6.97
N GLU A 60 6.07 -1.46 7.30
CA GLU A 60 5.33 -2.30 6.37
C GLU A 60 4.22 -1.49 5.69
N SER A 61 3.51 -0.65 6.46
CA SER A 61 2.45 0.19 5.90
C SER A 61 2.99 1.27 4.97
N ILE A 62 4.03 2.02 5.38
CA ILE A 62 4.54 3.14 4.58
C ILE A 62 5.29 2.67 3.32
N THR A 63 5.77 1.42 3.31
CA THR A 63 6.45 0.81 2.16
C THR A 63 5.54 -0.13 1.36
N ASP A 64 4.26 -0.26 1.71
CA ASP A 64 3.29 -1.04 0.95
C ASP A 64 2.90 -0.31 -0.35
N PRO A 65 3.17 -0.90 -1.54
CA PRO A 65 2.81 -0.28 -2.81
C PRO A 65 1.31 -0.04 -3.00
N SER A 66 0.46 -0.72 -2.23
CA SER A 66 -1.00 -0.53 -2.29
C SER A 66 -1.44 0.89 -1.95
N TYR A 67 -0.60 1.68 -1.27
CA TYR A 67 -0.88 3.08 -0.95
C TYR A 67 -0.31 4.08 -1.98
N CYS A 68 -0.01 3.63 -3.20
CA CYS A 68 0.49 4.49 -4.26
C CYS A 68 -0.48 5.65 -4.55
N GLY A 69 0.03 6.89 -4.48
CA GLY A 69 -0.77 8.10 -4.70
C GLY A 69 -1.67 8.52 -3.53
N GLN A 70 -1.60 7.83 -2.38
CA GLN A 70 -2.43 8.09 -1.22
C GLN A 70 -1.66 8.80 -0.10
N ILE A 71 -2.37 9.57 0.72
CA ILE A 71 -1.87 10.13 1.96
C ILE A 71 -2.24 9.18 3.10
N LEU A 72 -1.23 8.60 3.73
CA LEU A 72 -1.39 7.57 4.75
C LEU A 72 -1.47 8.17 6.15
N VAL A 73 -2.56 7.88 6.87
CA VAL A 73 -2.76 8.27 8.27
C VAL A 73 -2.47 7.10 9.19
N GLN A 74 -1.50 7.26 10.08
CA GLN A 74 -1.28 6.32 11.18
C GLN A 74 -2.13 6.72 12.39
N THR A 75 -2.98 5.82 12.84
CA THR A 75 -3.93 6.11 13.92
C THR A 75 -3.34 5.86 15.31
N PHE A 76 -2.28 5.07 15.43
CA PHE A 76 -1.56 4.93 16.69
C PHE A 76 -0.91 6.27 17.09
N PRO A 77 -1.01 6.68 18.37
CA PRO A 77 -0.59 8.02 18.78
C PRO A 77 0.89 8.33 18.57
N LEU A 78 1.80 7.36 18.79
CA LEU A 78 3.24 7.53 18.67
C LEU A 78 3.84 6.62 17.63
N ILE A 79 4.44 7.18 16.59
CA ILE A 79 5.07 6.47 15.47
C ILE A 79 6.60 6.68 15.54
N GLY A 80 7.37 5.72 15.03
CA GLY A 80 8.83 5.81 14.94
C GLY A 80 9.59 5.33 16.19
N ASN A 81 8.92 4.77 17.17
CA ASN A 81 9.50 4.36 18.45
C ASN A 81 10.59 3.28 18.35
N TYR A 82 10.55 2.42 17.34
CA TYR A 82 11.61 1.43 17.07
C TYR A 82 12.50 1.80 15.86
N GLY A 83 12.30 3.00 15.28
CA GLY A 83 13.09 3.50 14.17
C GLY A 83 12.75 2.84 12.84
N VAL A 84 13.69 2.89 11.90
CA VAL A 84 13.60 2.31 10.57
C VAL A 84 14.50 1.09 10.48
N ASN A 85 14.02 0.04 9.81
CA ASN A 85 14.74 -1.20 9.57
C ASN A 85 14.35 -1.76 8.19
N ASP A 86 15.32 -1.95 7.31
CA ASP A 86 15.13 -2.39 5.93
C ASP A 86 14.51 -3.80 5.80
N GLU A 87 14.65 -4.64 6.83
CA GLU A 87 14.05 -5.98 6.86
C GLU A 87 12.52 -5.95 6.88
N ASP A 88 11.96 -4.90 7.50
CA ASP A 88 10.52 -4.71 7.67
C ASP A 88 9.87 -4.02 6.44
N PHE A 89 10.64 -3.68 5.39
CA PHE A 89 10.10 -3.06 4.19
C PHE A 89 9.37 -4.06 3.30
N GLU A 90 8.20 -3.69 2.81
CA GLU A 90 7.41 -4.48 1.85
C GLU A 90 7.79 -4.21 0.39
N SER A 91 8.50 -3.11 0.12
CA SER A 91 9.02 -2.76 -1.21
C SER A 91 10.34 -2.01 -1.13
N ALA A 92 10.99 -1.78 -2.28
CA ALA A 92 12.28 -1.09 -2.35
C ALA A 92 12.20 0.40 -1.97
N ARG A 93 11.01 1.02 -2.08
CA ARG A 93 10.74 2.43 -1.76
C ARG A 93 9.32 2.60 -1.26
N SER A 94 9.03 3.73 -0.67
CA SER A 94 7.65 4.13 -0.39
C SER A 94 6.98 4.72 -1.65
N TYR A 95 5.68 4.50 -1.77
CA TYR A 95 4.84 5.01 -2.85
C TYR A 95 3.74 5.94 -2.33
N VAL A 96 3.68 6.18 -1.02
CA VAL A 96 2.71 7.12 -0.44
C VAL A 96 3.01 8.55 -0.91
N SER A 97 1.96 9.34 -1.15
CA SER A 97 2.11 10.76 -1.46
C SER A 97 2.46 11.58 -0.23
N GLY A 98 1.86 11.26 0.92
CA GLY A 98 2.11 11.96 2.17
C GLY A 98 1.88 11.09 3.39
N TYR A 99 2.32 11.55 4.56
CA TYR A 99 2.26 10.80 5.79
C TYR A 99 1.74 11.62 6.96
N ILE A 100 0.76 11.10 7.68
CA ILE A 100 0.09 11.80 8.78
C ILE A 100 0.20 10.98 10.05
N VAL A 101 0.71 11.61 11.11
CA VAL A 101 0.81 11.03 12.44
C VAL A 101 0.38 12.03 13.52
N ARG A 102 -0.03 11.55 14.68
CA ARG A 102 -0.28 12.42 15.83
C ARG A 102 1.03 12.90 16.46
N GLU A 103 1.90 11.95 16.77
CA GLU A 103 3.22 12.19 17.36
C GLU A 103 4.24 11.25 16.72
N TRP A 104 5.49 11.65 16.65
CA TRP A 104 6.57 10.80 16.20
C TRP A 104 7.76 10.83 17.16
N CYS A 105 8.50 9.74 17.21
CA CYS A 105 9.66 9.55 18.08
C CYS A 105 10.92 9.93 17.30
N ASN A 106 11.63 10.96 17.78
CA ASN A 106 12.90 11.42 17.18
C ASN A 106 14.14 10.69 17.75
N THR A 107 13.96 9.91 18.82
CA THR A 107 15.00 9.12 19.46
C THR A 107 14.56 7.67 19.63
N PRO A 108 14.48 6.92 18.50
CA PRO A 108 14.03 5.53 18.56
C PRO A 108 14.96 4.67 19.41
N SER A 109 14.40 3.66 20.06
CA SER A 109 15.14 2.71 20.90
C SER A 109 14.81 1.28 20.47
N ASN A 110 15.64 0.72 19.60
CA ASN A 110 15.57 -0.68 19.17
C ASN A 110 16.95 -1.12 18.68
N PHE A 111 17.34 -2.36 18.96
CA PHE A 111 18.64 -2.91 18.55
C PHE A 111 18.78 -3.06 17.02
N ARG A 112 17.66 -3.12 16.26
CA ARG A 112 17.63 -3.16 14.78
C ARG A 112 17.49 -1.79 14.13
N CYS A 113 17.44 -0.71 14.91
CA CYS A 113 17.25 0.64 14.41
C CYS A 113 18.41 1.08 13.51
N GLN A 114 18.12 1.44 12.27
CA GLN A 114 19.09 1.94 11.28
C GLN A 114 18.94 3.45 11.05
N GLY A 115 17.86 4.08 11.53
CA GLY A 115 17.60 5.51 11.37
C GLY A 115 16.26 5.92 11.93
N THR A 116 15.93 7.21 11.81
CA THR A 116 14.64 7.75 12.23
C THR A 116 13.61 7.70 11.10
N ILE A 117 12.33 7.76 11.46
CA ILE A 117 11.26 7.87 10.46
C ILE A 117 11.34 9.19 9.68
N GLU A 118 11.82 10.28 10.29
CA GLU A 118 12.01 11.57 9.63
C GLU A 118 13.10 11.47 8.54
N ASP A 119 14.26 10.88 8.86
CA ASP A 119 15.32 10.65 7.87
C ASP A 119 14.84 9.81 6.70
N PHE A 120 14.01 8.80 6.98
CA PHE A 120 13.38 7.98 5.95
C PHE A 120 12.45 8.80 5.04
N LEU A 121 11.58 9.62 5.62
CA LEU A 121 10.67 10.49 4.86
C LEU A 121 11.44 11.48 3.98
N ILE A 122 12.49 12.11 4.52
CA ILE A 122 13.34 13.03 3.77
C ILE A 122 14.01 12.31 2.59
N LYS A 123 14.61 11.13 2.84
CA LYS A 123 15.28 10.33 1.81
C LYS A 123 14.34 9.88 0.70
N GLN A 124 13.07 9.60 1.03
CA GLN A 124 12.05 9.19 0.09
C GLN A 124 11.29 10.37 -0.53
N ASN A 125 11.62 11.62 -0.16
CA ASN A 125 10.94 12.84 -0.56
C ASN A 125 9.43 12.84 -0.22
N ILE A 126 9.08 12.33 0.96
CA ILE A 126 7.70 12.25 1.45
C ILE A 126 7.43 13.41 2.42
N ILE A 127 6.37 14.16 2.16
CA ILE A 127 5.91 15.23 3.04
C ILE A 127 5.09 14.62 4.16
N GLY A 128 5.44 14.97 5.40
CA GLY A 128 4.74 14.52 6.59
C GLY A 128 4.16 15.66 7.41
N ILE A 129 3.07 15.40 8.10
CA ILE A 129 2.47 16.30 9.09
C ILE A 129 2.21 15.57 10.40
N HIS A 130 2.58 16.19 11.51
CA HIS A 130 2.31 15.70 12.85
C HIS A 130 1.61 16.75 13.72
N SER A 131 1.29 16.39 14.96
CA SER A 131 0.61 17.26 15.93
C SER A 131 -0.80 17.66 15.52
N ILE A 132 -1.48 16.83 14.74
CA ILE A 132 -2.90 17.01 14.41
C ILE A 132 -3.76 15.96 15.15
N ASP A 133 -5.06 16.25 15.27
CA ASP A 133 -6.03 15.30 15.84
C ASP A 133 -6.36 14.20 14.82
N THR A 134 -5.51 13.17 14.76
CA THR A 134 -5.71 12.00 13.88
C THR A 134 -7.00 11.24 14.20
N ARG A 135 -7.51 11.31 15.44
CA ARG A 135 -8.79 10.68 15.81
C ARG A 135 -9.97 11.39 15.18
N SER A 136 -9.99 12.74 15.23
CA SER A 136 -11.01 13.54 14.56
C SER A 136 -10.97 13.33 13.05
N LEU A 137 -9.77 13.35 12.45
CA LEU A 137 -9.56 13.07 11.03
C LEU A 137 -10.10 11.68 10.65
N THR A 138 -9.76 10.65 11.40
CA THR A 138 -10.21 9.27 11.15
C THR A 138 -11.73 9.14 11.22
N ARG A 139 -12.38 9.79 12.20
CA ARG A 139 -13.85 9.79 12.29
C ARG A 139 -14.48 10.41 11.04
N LYS A 140 -13.96 11.55 10.61
CA LYS A 140 -14.45 12.27 9.43
C LYS A 140 -14.33 11.41 8.16
N ILE A 141 -13.16 10.82 7.90
CA ILE A 141 -12.93 9.95 6.74
C ILE A 141 -13.86 8.73 6.80
N ARG A 142 -14.06 8.15 7.99
CA ARG A 142 -14.91 6.98 8.16
C ARG A 142 -16.40 7.26 7.87
N GLU A 143 -16.88 8.47 8.16
CA GLU A 143 -18.27 8.86 7.90
C GLU A 143 -18.53 9.11 6.41
N VAL A 144 -17.55 9.68 5.71
CA VAL A 144 -17.66 10.10 4.30
C VAL A 144 -17.15 9.02 3.33
N GLY A 145 -16.32 8.08 3.80
CA GLY A 145 -15.52 7.19 2.99
C GLY A 145 -14.14 7.80 2.71
N VAL A 146 -13.59 7.52 1.53
CA VAL A 146 -12.30 8.07 1.11
C VAL A 146 -12.45 9.54 0.73
N MET A 147 -11.46 10.37 1.07
CA MET A 147 -11.48 11.81 0.79
C MET A 147 -10.12 12.29 0.31
N ASN A 148 -10.11 13.12 -0.73
CA ASN A 148 -8.88 13.76 -1.18
C ASN A 148 -8.40 14.83 -0.18
N GLY A 149 -7.08 14.98 -0.06
CA GLY A 149 -6.46 15.98 0.79
C GLY A 149 -5.15 16.51 0.21
N ILE A 150 -4.73 17.66 0.72
CA ILE A 150 -3.45 18.31 0.44
C ILE A 150 -2.71 18.47 1.75
N ILE A 151 -1.44 17.99 1.81
CA ILE A 151 -0.50 18.40 2.85
C ILE A 151 0.40 19.47 2.25
N SER A 152 0.54 20.61 2.94
CA SER A 152 1.39 21.71 2.51
C SER A 152 2.16 22.30 3.68
N THR A 153 3.42 22.69 3.44
CA THR A 153 4.22 23.52 4.35
C THR A 153 4.01 25.02 4.07
N GLU A 154 3.28 25.36 3.00
CA GLU A 154 2.84 26.73 2.69
C GLU A 154 1.44 26.98 3.24
N ASP A 155 1.09 28.25 3.43
CA ASP A 155 -0.23 28.61 3.93
C ASP A 155 -1.33 28.28 2.92
N VAL A 156 -2.25 27.39 3.33
CA VAL A 156 -3.34 26.94 2.46
C VAL A 156 -4.55 27.90 2.46
N TYR A 157 -4.57 28.89 3.35
CA TYR A 157 -5.70 29.83 3.45
C TYR A 157 -5.68 30.88 2.33
N GLU A 158 -4.49 31.27 1.84
CA GLU A 158 -4.36 32.29 0.79
C GLU A 158 -4.97 31.85 -0.55
N ASN A 159 -4.86 30.55 -0.89
CA ASN A 159 -5.29 29.99 -2.17
C ASN A 159 -6.31 28.84 -1.99
N LYS A 160 -7.09 28.87 -0.91
CA LYS A 160 -7.97 27.78 -0.49
C LYS A 160 -8.95 27.34 -1.58
N ASP A 161 -9.59 28.27 -2.27
CA ASP A 161 -10.60 27.97 -3.28
C ASP A 161 -9.99 27.27 -4.51
N GLU A 162 -8.79 27.68 -4.92
CA GLU A 162 -8.05 27.04 -6.01
C GLU A 162 -7.61 25.63 -5.63
N LEU A 163 -7.09 25.46 -4.41
CA LEU A 163 -6.69 24.15 -3.87
C LEU A 163 -7.89 23.19 -3.76
N LEU A 164 -9.04 23.68 -3.32
CA LEU A 164 -10.27 22.89 -3.26
C LEU A 164 -10.72 22.43 -4.65
N LYS A 165 -10.64 23.30 -5.65
CA LYS A 165 -10.95 22.91 -7.03
C LYS A 165 -10.03 21.81 -7.52
N SER A 166 -8.73 21.92 -7.28
CA SER A 166 -7.76 20.87 -7.65
C SER A 166 -8.02 19.56 -6.92
N LEU A 167 -8.45 19.60 -5.65
CA LEU A 167 -8.80 18.43 -4.87
C LEU A 167 -10.01 17.67 -5.42
N HIS A 168 -11.02 18.38 -5.90
CA HIS A 168 -12.20 17.75 -6.48
C HIS A 168 -11.92 17.08 -7.83
N GLU A 169 -10.91 17.56 -8.55
CA GLU A 169 -10.48 17.00 -9.85
C GLU A 169 -9.45 15.88 -9.70
N TYR A 170 -8.81 15.77 -8.53
CA TYR A 170 -7.75 14.80 -8.28
C TYR A 170 -8.27 13.35 -8.28
N LYS A 171 -7.57 12.51 -9.01
CA LYS A 171 -7.74 11.04 -9.00
C LYS A 171 -6.40 10.37 -9.11
N VAL A 172 -6.19 9.30 -8.35
CA VAL A 172 -5.03 8.43 -8.52
C VAL A 172 -5.19 7.70 -9.85
N ARG A 173 -4.23 7.89 -10.76
CA ARG A 173 -4.23 7.26 -12.10
C ARG A 173 -2.98 6.42 -12.29
N ASP A 174 -3.06 5.41 -13.15
CA ASP A 174 -1.93 4.55 -13.51
C ASP A 174 -1.23 3.92 -12.28
N ALA A 175 -1.97 3.70 -11.20
CA ALA A 175 -1.40 3.30 -9.92
C ALA A 175 -0.57 2.01 -10.04
N VAL A 176 -1.07 0.97 -10.72
CA VAL A 176 -0.36 -0.29 -10.97
C VAL A 176 0.88 -0.06 -11.82
N LYS A 177 0.80 0.77 -12.87
CA LYS A 177 1.93 1.10 -13.74
C LYS A 177 3.08 1.78 -12.98
N ASN A 178 2.75 2.56 -11.97
CA ASN A 178 3.74 3.28 -11.14
C ASN A 178 4.48 2.38 -10.16
N VAL A 179 3.92 1.21 -9.82
CA VAL A 179 4.47 0.30 -8.79
C VAL A 179 5.05 -1.00 -9.36
N THR A 180 4.57 -1.45 -10.53
CA THR A 180 5.03 -2.70 -11.14
C THR A 180 6.49 -2.61 -11.58
N GLY A 181 7.21 -3.72 -11.47
CA GLY A 181 8.55 -3.85 -12.03
C GLY A 181 8.55 -3.86 -13.55
N THR A 182 9.73 -3.73 -14.14
CA THR A 182 9.95 -3.76 -15.59
C THR A 182 10.63 -5.04 -16.08
N GLU A 183 11.14 -5.86 -15.16
CA GLU A 183 11.94 -7.04 -15.46
C GLU A 183 11.43 -8.27 -14.73
N PHE A 184 11.64 -9.42 -15.33
CA PHE A 184 11.40 -10.71 -14.67
C PHE A 184 12.51 -10.96 -13.65
N ARG A 185 12.11 -11.37 -12.44
CA ARG A 185 13.05 -11.69 -11.37
C ARG A 185 12.68 -13.01 -10.70
N THR A 186 13.60 -13.95 -10.69
CA THR A 186 13.37 -15.27 -10.08
C THR A 186 14.03 -15.38 -8.71
N TYR A 187 13.30 -15.92 -7.77
CA TYR A 187 13.72 -16.17 -6.39
C TYR A 187 13.42 -17.61 -6.03
N CYS A 188 14.39 -18.32 -5.48
CA CYS A 188 14.20 -19.71 -5.04
C CYS A 188 14.99 -20.02 -3.76
N GLY A 189 14.53 -21.01 -3.02
CA GLY A 189 15.28 -21.66 -1.94
C GLY A 189 16.17 -22.80 -2.47
N GLU A 190 16.74 -23.59 -1.55
CA GLU A 190 17.71 -24.64 -1.89
C GLU A 190 17.13 -25.80 -2.73
N ALA A 191 15.85 -26.14 -2.59
CA ALA A 191 15.23 -27.25 -3.29
C ALA A 191 13.76 -26.93 -3.65
N PRO A 192 13.51 -26.14 -4.70
CA PRO A 192 12.16 -25.78 -5.09
C PRO A 192 11.39 -27.00 -5.60
N LYS A 193 10.12 -27.11 -5.20
CA LYS A 193 9.21 -28.17 -5.62
C LYS A 193 8.23 -27.71 -6.68
N TYR A 194 7.95 -26.42 -6.72
CA TYR A 194 6.96 -25.82 -7.59
C TYR A 194 7.50 -24.52 -8.19
N LYS A 195 7.07 -24.22 -9.42
CA LYS A 195 7.32 -22.95 -10.09
C LYS A 195 6.08 -22.06 -10.04
N VAL A 196 6.20 -20.84 -9.55
CA VAL A 196 5.08 -19.89 -9.43
C VAL A 196 5.43 -18.62 -10.19
N ALA A 197 4.55 -18.20 -11.10
CA ALA A 197 4.57 -16.86 -11.67
C ALA A 197 3.76 -15.93 -10.77
N LEU A 198 4.42 -14.94 -10.16
CA LEU A 198 3.80 -13.91 -9.32
C LEU A 198 3.67 -12.63 -10.11
N PHE A 199 2.43 -12.26 -10.50
CA PHE A 199 2.18 -10.98 -11.14
C PHE A 199 2.39 -9.83 -10.16
N ASP A 200 3.21 -8.87 -10.56
CA ASP A 200 3.53 -7.67 -9.78
C ASP A 200 2.57 -6.54 -10.11
N PHE A 201 1.49 -6.43 -9.36
CA PHE A 201 0.61 -5.27 -9.36
C PHE A 201 0.95 -4.26 -8.26
N GLY A 202 2.11 -4.40 -7.65
CA GLY A 202 2.53 -3.75 -6.41
C GLY A 202 2.56 -4.75 -5.25
N TYR A 203 3.25 -5.88 -5.46
CA TYR A 203 3.27 -6.96 -4.47
C TYR A 203 4.07 -6.58 -3.23
N LYS A 204 3.62 -7.07 -2.08
CA LYS A 204 4.38 -7.02 -0.84
C LYS A 204 5.52 -8.05 -0.87
N ARG A 205 6.73 -7.62 -0.51
CA ARG A 205 7.92 -8.48 -0.45
C ARG A 205 7.66 -9.79 0.30
N ASN A 206 6.87 -9.71 1.36
CA ASN A 206 6.57 -10.86 2.20
C ASN A 206 5.77 -11.95 1.47
N ILE A 207 4.91 -11.60 0.51
CA ILE A 207 4.19 -12.59 -0.32
C ILE A 207 5.18 -13.50 -1.05
N ARG A 208 6.18 -12.92 -1.73
CA ARG A 208 7.24 -13.66 -2.40
C ARG A 208 8.05 -14.51 -1.41
N ASN A 209 8.46 -13.92 -0.29
CA ASN A 209 9.26 -14.59 0.72
C ASN A 209 8.54 -15.82 1.28
N GLU A 210 7.25 -15.70 1.53
CA GLU A 210 6.44 -16.80 2.05
C GLU A 210 6.24 -17.94 1.03
N LEU A 211 6.14 -17.62 -0.26
CA LEU A 211 6.13 -18.65 -1.31
C LEU A 211 7.48 -19.38 -1.39
N VAL A 212 8.59 -18.64 -1.35
CA VAL A 212 9.94 -19.23 -1.37
C VAL A 212 10.18 -20.12 -0.15
N LYS A 213 9.81 -19.68 1.05
CA LYS A 213 9.88 -20.51 2.29
C LYS A 213 9.11 -21.81 2.18
N ARG A 214 8.04 -21.85 1.36
CA ARG A 214 7.21 -23.04 1.12
C ARG A 214 7.72 -23.94 0.00
N GLY A 215 8.93 -23.67 -0.50
CA GLY A 215 9.57 -24.47 -1.55
C GLY A 215 9.10 -24.13 -2.96
N CYS A 216 8.68 -22.89 -3.18
CA CYS A 216 8.41 -22.40 -4.52
C CYS A 216 9.63 -21.69 -5.11
N GLU A 217 9.92 -21.95 -6.39
CA GLU A 217 10.67 -21.05 -7.25
C GLU A 217 9.68 -19.99 -7.74
N VAL A 218 9.90 -18.73 -7.37
CA VAL A 218 8.97 -17.64 -7.65
C VAL A 218 9.56 -16.72 -8.71
N THR A 219 8.96 -16.68 -9.90
CA THR A 219 9.28 -15.69 -10.91
C THR A 219 8.27 -14.54 -10.80
N VAL A 220 8.75 -13.41 -10.30
CA VAL A 220 7.98 -12.16 -10.29
C VAL A 220 7.96 -11.60 -11.70
N VAL A 221 6.76 -11.36 -12.23
CA VAL A 221 6.54 -10.87 -13.59
C VAL A 221 5.84 -9.52 -13.56
N PRO A 222 6.18 -8.56 -14.45
CA PRO A 222 5.49 -7.28 -14.56
C PRO A 222 3.98 -7.44 -14.76
N ALA A 223 3.22 -6.42 -14.39
CA ALA A 223 1.75 -6.42 -14.49
C ALA A 223 1.23 -6.65 -15.93
N TYR A 224 1.97 -6.18 -16.93
CA TYR A 224 1.60 -6.23 -18.34
C TYR A 224 2.11 -7.47 -19.09
N THR A 225 2.68 -8.44 -18.36
CA THR A 225 3.19 -9.69 -18.95
C THR A 225 2.06 -10.43 -19.70
N THR A 226 2.38 -10.85 -20.90
CA THR A 226 1.45 -11.54 -21.79
C THR A 226 1.26 -13.03 -21.43
N ALA A 227 0.20 -13.64 -21.92
CA ALA A 227 -0.04 -15.07 -21.73
C ALA A 227 1.02 -15.94 -22.40
N GLU A 228 1.60 -15.47 -23.50
CA GLU A 228 2.68 -16.13 -24.24
C GLU A 228 3.96 -16.18 -23.40
N GLU A 229 4.38 -15.05 -22.80
CA GLU A 229 5.53 -14.99 -21.92
C GLU A 229 5.36 -15.86 -20.65
N ILE A 230 4.14 -15.91 -20.10
CA ILE A 230 3.86 -16.82 -18.97
C ILE A 230 3.98 -18.30 -19.39
N LYS A 231 3.57 -18.66 -20.59
CA LYS A 231 3.74 -20.05 -21.11
C LYS A 231 5.21 -20.43 -21.25
N GLU A 232 6.08 -19.49 -21.65
CA GLU A 232 7.54 -19.72 -21.75
C GLU A 232 8.15 -20.04 -20.38
N ILE A 233 7.69 -19.38 -19.30
CA ILE A 233 8.12 -19.69 -17.93
C ILE A 233 7.66 -21.09 -17.51
N SER A 234 6.54 -21.59 -18.09
CA SER A 234 5.93 -22.89 -17.76
C SER A 234 5.72 -23.07 -16.25
N PRO A 235 5.01 -22.16 -15.56
CA PRO A 235 4.81 -22.26 -14.13
C PRO A 235 3.79 -23.34 -13.77
N ASP A 236 3.96 -23.98 -12.60
CA ASP A 236 2.96 -24.88 -12.01
C ASP A 236 1.73 -24.14 -11.50
N GLY A 237 1.91 -22.86 -11.13
CA GLY A 237 0.83 -21.99 -10.65
C GLY A 237 1.08 -20.51 -10.90
N ILE A 238 -0.01 -19.76 -10.92
CA ILE A 238 0.01 -18.30 -11.09
C ILE A 238 -0.59 -17.67 -9.84
N MET A 239 0.08 -16.64 -9.34
CA MET A 239 -0.40 -15.81 -8.25
C MET A 239 -0.55 -14.36 -8.72
N LEU A 240 -1.73 -13.80 -8.48
CA LEU A 240 -2.00 -12.40 -8.69
C LEU A 240 -1.76 -11.68 -7.35
N SER A 241 -0.90 -10.67 -7.32
CA SER A 241 -0.63 -9.91 -6.10
C SER A 241 -1.74 -8.93 -5.77
N ASN A 242 -1.66 -8.34 -4.57
CA ASN A 242 -2.34 -7.07 -4.29
C ASN A 242 -1.79 -5.95 -5.19
N GLY A 243 -2.47 -4.82 -5.22
CA GLY A 243 -2.04 -3.62 -5.94
C GLY A 243 -2.88 -2.41 -5.58
N PRO A 244 -2.42 -1.19 -5.94
CA PRO A 244 -3.13 0.06 -5.73
C PRO A 244 -4.20 0.32 -6.79
N GLY A 245 -5.08 1.30 -6.50
CA GLY A 245 -6.05 1.86 -7.44
C GLY A 245 -7.26 0.99 -7.73
N ASP A 246 -8.06 1.42 -8.69
CA ASP A 246 -9.25 0.69 -9.13
C ASP A 246 -8.88 -0.38 -10.17
N PRO A 247 -9.16 -1.66 -9.91
CA PRO A 247 -8.90 -2.72 -10.89
C PRO A 247 -9.54 -2.49 -12.26
N THR A 248 -10.67 -1.77 -12.33
CA THR A 248 -11.38 -1.51 -13.57
C THR A 248 -10.62 -0.61 -14.55
N GLU A 249 -9.65 0.16 -14.09
CA GLU A 249 -8.77 0.99 -14.93
C GLU A 249 -7.74 0.14 -15.70
N ASN A 250 -7.47 -1.09 -15.26
CA ASN A 250 -6.42 -1.96 -15.79
C ASN A 250 -6.94 -2.94 -16.86
N THR A 251 -7.64 -2.43 -17.87
CA THR A 251 -8.32 -3.25 -18.90
C THR A 251 -7.36 -4.16 -19.67
N GLU A 252 -6.17 -3.68 -20.03
CA GLU A 252 -5.14 -4.46 -20.73
C GLU A 252 -4.64 -5.62 -19.86
N ILE A 253 -4.36 -5.36 -18.59
CA ILE A 253 -3.93 -6.37 -17.62
C ILE A 253 -5.01 -7.45 -17.48
N ILE A 254 -6.28 -7.04 -17.35
CA ILE A 254 -7.42 -7.94 -17.23
C ILE A 254 -7.52 -8.86 -18.46
N GLU A 255 -7.36 -8.33 -19.68
CA GLU A 255 -7.41 -9.12 -20.91
C GLU A 255 -6.23 -10.12 -20.98
N ASN A 256 -5.02 -9.72 -20.59
CA ASN A 256 -3.87 -10.62 -20.51
C ASN A 256 -4.10 -11.75 -19.50
N ILE A 257 -4.63 -11.43 -18.32
CA ILE A 257 -4.97 -12.44 -17.30
C ILE A 257 -6.01 -13.43 -17.84
N LYS A 258 -7.08 -12.96 -18.50
CA LYS A 258 -8.10 -13.85 -19.10
C LYS A 258 -7.51 -14.86 -20.09
N LYS A 259 -6.53 -14.46 -20.89
CA LYS A 259 -5.82 -15.35 -21.82
C LYS A 259 -4.88 -16.32 -21.11
N THR A 260 -4.42 -15.95 -19.92
CA THR A 260 -3.50 -16.77 -19.12
C THR A 260 -4.21 -17.84 -18.29
N VAL A 261 -5.46 -17.62 -17.88
CA VAL A 261 -6.29 -18.48 -17.02
C VAL A 261 -6.49 -19.93 -17.49
N PRO A 262 -6.42 -20.31 -18.77
CA PRO A 262 -6.45 -21.71 -19.19
C PRO A 262 -5.26 -22.54 -18.69
N ILE A 263 -4.18 -21.91 -18.21
CA ILE A 263 -3.04 -22.56 -17.54
C ILE A 263 -3.51 -22.82 -16.10
N ARG A 264 -3.65 -24.08 -15.71
CA ARG A 264 -4.17 -24.54 -14.42
C ARG A 264 -3.88 -23.58 -13.26
N ILE A 265 -4.92 -22.89 -12.80
CA ILE A 265 -4.93 -22.28 -11.48
C ILE A 265 -5.07 -23.44 -10.51
N LEU A 266 -4.01 -23.74 -9.74
CA LEU A 266 -4.02 -24.83 -8.76
C LEU A 266 -4.68 -24.35 -7.47
N PRO A 267 -5.95 -24.72 -7.20
CA PRO A 267 -6.56 -24.45 -5.90
C PRO A 267 -5.98 -25.30 -4.76
N SER A 268 -5.12 -26.29 -5.10
CA SER A 268 -4.78 -27.39 -4.19
C SER A 268 -3.33 -27.46 -3.72
N LEU A 269 -2.49 -26.45 -4.00
CA LEU A 269 -1.06 -26.51 -3.61
C LEU A 269 -0.79 -26.14 -2.14
N ILE A 270 -1.82 -25.79 -1.35
CA ILE A 270 -1.65 -25.45 0.06
C ILE A 270 -2.68 -26.19 0.93
N PRO A 271 -2.50 -27.51 1.22
CA PRO A 271 -3.47 -28.25 2.05
C PRO A 271 -3.47 -27.83 3.52
N TYR A 272 -2.52 -27.03 4.00
CA TYR A 272 -2.30 -26.80 5.44
C TYR A 272 -1.97 -25.35 5.85
N ALA A 273 -2.18 -24.37 5.00
CA ALA A 273 -2.06 -23.01 5.43
C ALA A 273 -3.47 -22.38 5.50
N ASN A 274 -3.86 -21.93 6.69
CA ASN A 274 -5.09 -21.14 6.89
C ASN A 274 -4.96 -19.77 6.27
N ILE A 275 -5.01 -19.73 4.95
CA ILE A 275 -4.81 -18.52 4.20
C ILE A 275 -5.87 -18.48 3.11
N ARG A 276 -6.79 -17.52 3.21
CA ARG A 276 -7.80 -17.24 2.19
C ARG A 276 -7.58 -15.87 1.61
N PHE A 277 -7.33 -15.80 0.32
CA PHE A 277 -7.55 -14.60 -0.47
C PHE A 277 -8.87 -14.74 -1.23
N THR A 278 -9.65 -13.71 -1.22
CA THR A 278 -10.79 -13.63 -2.10
C THR A 278 -10.66 -12.33 -2.90
N CYS A 279 -10.17 -12.43 -4.11
CA CYS A 279 -10.29 -11.34 -5.08
C CYS A 279 -11.58 -11.57 -5.86
N THR A 280 -12.59 -10.76 -5.60
CA THR A 280 -13.87 -10.85 -6.31
C THR A 280 -13.82 -9.92 -7.51
N PHE A 281 -13.50 -10.45 -8.70
CA PHE A 281 -13.79 -9.74 -9.94
C PHE A 281 -15.30 -9.82 -10.20
N LYS A 282 -16.03 -8.74 -10.00
CA LYS A 282 -17.40 -8.60 -10.52
C LYS A 282 -17.30 -8.40 -12.05
N THR A 283 -17.29 -9.48 -12.81
CA THR A 283 -17.60 -9.40 -14.22
C THR A 283 -19.12 -9.42 -14.36
N THR A 284 -19.73 -8.31 -14.73
CA THR A 284 -21.10 -8.27 -15.24
C THR A 284 -21.11 -8.90 -16.64
N TYR A 285 -21.20 -10.22 -16.67
CA TYR A 285 -21.62 -10.93 -17.88
C TYR A 285 -23.08 -11.32 -17.72
N LYS A 286 -23.92 -10.86 -18.66
CA LYS A 286 -25.23 -11.44 -18.89
C LYS A 286 -25.01 -12.88 -19.39
N GLU A 287 -25.71 -13.80 -18.72
CA GLU A 287 -25.82 -15.24 -18.95
C GLU A 287 -24.77 -16.13 -18.27
N SER A 288 -25.24 -16.70 -17.17
CA SER A 288 -24.94 -18.01 -16.55
C SER A 288 -23.54 -18.61 -16.74
N THR A 289 -22.68 -18.30 -15.84
CA THR A 289 -21.84 -19.18 -14.98
C THR A 289 -20.88 -18.28 -14.20
N SER A 290 -21.15 -18.13 -12.92
CA SER A 290 -20.23 -17.48 -11.97
C SER A 290 -19.00 -18.36 -11.84
N LEU A 291 -17.92 -18.03 -12.53
CA LEU A 291 -16.61 -18.58 -12.23
C LEU A 291 -16.07 -17.84 -11.01
N LEU A 292 -16.36 -18.36 -9.83
CA LEU A 292 -15.68 -18.01 -8.60
C LEU A 292 -14.26 -18.58 -8.70
N VAL A 293 -13.29 -17.75 -9.00
CA VAL A 293 -11.88 -18.10 -8.85
C VAL A 293 -11.50 -17.76 -7.41
N PRO A 294 -11.38 -18.74 -6.52
CA PRO A 294 -10.90 -18.48 -5.17
C PRO A 294 -9.40 -18.22 -5.24
N ILE A 295 -9.01 -16.98 -5.12
CA ILE A 295 -7.61 -16.63 -4.88
C ILE A 295 -7.41 -16.69 -3.36
N THR A 296 -6.64 -17.65 -2.89
CA THR A 296 -6.36 -17.84 -1.48
C THR A 296 -5.16 -17.03 -1.07
N VAL A 297 -5.30 -16.04 -0.21
CA VAL A 297 -4.25 -15.22 0.36
C VAL A 297 -3.91 -15.63 1.77
N LEU A 298 -2.62 -15.65 1.98
CA LEU A 298 -1.94 -16.07 3.19
C LEU A 298 -2.04 -15.02 4.29
N ARG A 299 -2.55 -15.42 5.42
CA ARG A 299 -2.34 -14.74 6.68
C ARG A 299 -1.10 -15.28 7.37
N THR A 300 -0.21 -14.40 7.77
CA THR A 300 0.80 -14.72 8.79
C THR A 300 0.30 -14.20 10.14
N PHE A 301 0.32 -15.08 11.13
CA PHE A 301 0.26 -14.71 12.53
C PHE A 301 1.61 -14.16 12.97
#